data_b0ae34790db7e8350dc7313e2faf7e2a
#
_entry.id   b0ae34790db7e8350dc7313e2faf7e2a
#
_cell.length_a   1.000
_cell.length_b   1.000
_cell.length_c   1.000
_cell.angle_alpha   90.00
_cell.angle_beta   90.00
_cell.angle_gamma   90.00
#
_symmetry.space_group_name_H-M   'P 1'
#
loop_
_entity.id
_entity.type
_entity.pdbx_description
1 polymer ?
#
loop_
_entity_poly.entity_id
_entity_poly.type
_entity_poly.pdbx_seq_one_letter_code
_entity_poly.pdbx_strand_id
1 'polypeptide(L)'
;VNRPTHGTLHHVEIWVPDLDRALASLGWLLQTLGYAVSQNWDTGRSWLLGPTYLVLEQSPALTADRYDRRRPGLNHLAFHVEDATAVEKLAVDAAQHGWSLMFPELHPYAGGPQHCAAYLENTDGFEVELVAINPHPDR
;
A
#
# COMPACT_ATOMS: atom_id res chain seq x y z
N VAL A 1 9.74 -22.67 2.27
CA VAL A 1 9.22 -21.98 1.08
C VAL A 1 7.69 -22.04 1.13
N ASN A 2 7.05 -20.89 1.18
CA ASN A 2 5.60 -20.81 1.21
C ASN A 2 5.03 -21.17 -0.16
N ARG A 3 4.46 -22.38 -0.25
CA ARG A 3 3.74 -22.78 -1.44
C ARG A 3 2.39 -22.06 -1.46
N PRO A 4 2.03 -21.40 -2.58
CA PRO A 4 0.72 -20.77 -2.67
C PRO A 4 -0.40 -21.81 -2.66
N THR A 5 -1.56 -21.43 -2.10
CA THR A 5 -2.77 -22.24 -2.10
C THR A 5 -3.65 -21.84 -3.27
N HIS A 6 -4.46 -22.84 -3.74
CA HIS A 6 -5.39 -22.60 -4.83
C HIS A 6 -6.33 -21.44 -4.51
N GLY A 7 -6.42 -20.48 -5.43
CA GLY A 7 -7.30 -19.30 -5.29
C GLY A 7 -6.67 -18.09 -4.62
N THR A 8 -5.48 -18.20 -4.02
CA THR A 8 -4.79 -17.03 -3.47
C THR A 8 -4.28 -16.11 -4.58
N LEU A 9 -4.10 -14.84 -4.24
CA LEU A 9 -3.62 -13.87 -5.23
C LEU A 9 -2.18 -14.21 -5.65
N HIS A 10 -1.97 -14.29 -6.95
CA HIS A 10 -0.62 -14.42 -7.52
C HIS A 10 0.08 -13.07 -7.53
N HIS A 11 -0.58 -12.05 -8.07
CA HIS A 11 -0.07 -10.67 -8.08
C HIS A 11 -1.21 -9.69 -8.28
N VAL A 12 -0.89 -8.43 -8.02
CA VAL A 12 -1.75 -7.27 -8.33
C VAL A 12 -0.92 -6.32 -9.17
N GLU A 13 -1.47 -5.86 -10.28
CA GLU A 13 -0.84 -4.86 -11.13
C GLU A 13 -1.60 -3.54 -11.03
N ILE A 14 -0.88 -2.48 -10.67
CA ILE A 14 -1.42 -1.14 -10.53
C ILE A 14 -0.77 -0.25 -11.60
N TRP A 15 -1.60 0.36 -12.41
CA TRP A 15 -1.13 1.35 -13.38
C TRP A 15 -1.09 2.72 -12.72
N VAL A 16 0.07 3.37 -12.81
CA VAL A 16 0.33 4.65 -12.15
C VAL A 16 0.60 5.73 -13.20
N PRO A 17 0.20 6.99 -12.94
CA PRO A 17 0.38 8.06 -13.91
C PRO A 17 1.84 8.49 -14.05
N ASP A 18 2.67 8.28 -13.05
CA ASP A 18 4.08 8.65 -13.03
C ASP A 18 4.84 7.63 -12.19
N LEU A 19 5.76 6.89 -12.83
CA LEU A 19 6.47 5.82 -12.17
C LEU A 19 7.40 6.35 -11.06
N ASP A 20 8.11 7.44 -11.30
CA ASP A 20 9.05 7.98 -10.32
C ASP A 20 8.33 8.42 -9.04
N ARG A 21 7.18 9.10 -9.17
CA ARG A 21 6.35 9.45 -8.00
C ARG A 21 5.84 8.21 -7.29
N ALA A 22 5.39 7.21 -8.04
CA ALA A 22 4.90 5.96 -7.46
C ALA A 22 6.02 5.21 -6.72
N LEU A 23 7.22 5.19 -7.26
CA LEU A 23 8.38 4.58 -6.59
C LEU A 23 8.71 5.29 -5.28
N ALA A 24 8.60 6.62 -5.26
CA ALA A 24 8.88 7.41 -4.06
C ALA A 24 7.86 7.18 -2.93
N SER A 25 6.61 6.92 -3.25
CA SER A 25 5.54 6.68 -2.27
C SER A 25 5.23 5.19 -2.08
N LEU A 26 4.62 4.56 -3.07
CA LEU A 26 4.24 3.14 -3.00
C LEU A 26 5.47 2.24 -2.92
N GLY A 27 6.53 2.52 -3.69
CA GLY A 27 7.76 1.75 -3.65
C GLY A 27 8.42 1.81 -2.27
N TRP A 28 8.51 3.02 -1.69
CA TRP A 28 9.02 3.19 -0.32
C TRP A 28 8.21 2.36 0.67
N LEU A 29 6.87 2.43 0.58
CA LEU A 29 5.99 1.70 1.50
C LEU A 29 6.19 0.20 1.39
N LEU A 30 6.20 -0.34 0.17
CA LEU A 30 6.37 -1.78 -0.05
C LEU A 30 7.71 -2.27 0.52
N GLN A 31 8.81 -1.54 0.27
CA GLN A 31 10.12 -1.92 0.80
C GLN A 31 10.15 -1.83 2.33
N THR A 32 9.51 -0.82 2.91
CA THR A 32 9.42 -0.66 4.37
C THR A 32 8.60 -1.79 5.00
N LEU A 33 7.58 -2.30 4.29
CA LEU A 33 6.78 -3.44 4.74
C LEU A 33 7.48 -4.79 4.55
N GLY A 34 8.67 -4.82 3.93
CA GLY A 34 9.45 -6.03 3.77
C GLY A 34 9.39 -6.67 2.38
N TYR A 35 8.73 -6.02 1.42
CA TYR A 35 8.77 -6.47 0.03
C TYR A 35 10.15 -6.19 -0.55
N ALA A 36 10.65 -7.13 -1.34
CA ALA A 36 11.91 -6.98 -2.06
C ALA A 36 11.65 -6.71 -3.54
N VAL A 37 12.42 -5.79 -4.13
CA VAL A 37 12.37 -5.55 -5.57
C VAL A 37 12.69 -6.85 -6.29
N SER A 38 11.81 -7.27 -7.20
CA SER A 38 11.94 -8.51 -7.95
C SER A 38 12.39 -8.27 -9.38
N GLN A 39 11.66 -7.44 -10.12
CA GLN A 39 11.96 -7.14 -11.51
C GLN A 39 11.89 -5.64 -11.77
N ASN A 40 12.72 -5.19 -12.71
CA ASN A 40 12.75 -3.80 -13.19
C ASN A 40 12.69 -3.81 -14.71
N TRP A 41 11.89 -2.90 -15.28
CA TRP A 41 11.88 -2.61 -16.70
C TRP A 41 11.60 -1.13 -16.90
N ASP A 42 11.65 -0.65 -18.13
CA ASP A 42 11.62 0.80 -18.41
C ASP A 42 10.36 1.49 -17.87
N THR A 43 9.20 0.82 -17.90
CA THR A 43 7.92 1.41 -17.53
C THR A 43 7.38 0.89 -16.20
N GLY A 44 8.08 0.00 -15.51
CA GLY A 44 7.54 -0.61 -14.30
C GLY A 44 8.56 -1.29 -13.40
N ARG A 45 8.04 -1.78 -12.28
CA ARG A 45 8.81 -2.51 -11.27
C ARG A 45 7.88 -3.43 -10.48
N SER A 46 8.42 -4.55 -10.02
CA SER A 46 7.67 -5.44 -9.13
C SER A 46 8.39 -5.66 -7.80
N TRP A 47 7.59 -5.91 -6.78
CA TRP A 47 8.04 -6.21 -5.41
C TRP A 47 7.40 -7.51 -4.95
N LEU A 48 8.18 -8.38 -4.32
CA LEU A 48 7.77 -9.71 -3.89
C LEU A 48 7.83 -9.81 -2.36
N LEU A 49 6.78 -10.38 -1.77
CA LEU A 49 6.79 -10.81 -0.36
C LEU A 49 6.03 -12.14 -0.27
N GLY A 50 6.73 -13.19 0.19
CA GLY A 50 6.15 -14.53 0.17
C GLY A 50 5.80 -14.96 -1.26
N PRO A 51 4.61 -15.55 -1.50
CA PRO A 51 4.21 -16.02 -2.82
C PRO A 51 3.54 -14.96 -3.69
N THR A 52 3.33 -13.73 -3.18
CA THR A 52 2.57 -12.68 -3.86
C THR A 52 3.46 -11.51 -4.23
N TYR A 53 3.25 -10.94 -5.41
CA TYR A 53 3.95 -9.72 -5.78
C TYR A 53 2.99 -8.62 -6.25
N LEU A 54 3.50 -7.40 -6.17
CA LEU A 54 2.82 -6.19 -6.63
C LEU A 54 3.62 -5.57 -7.76
N VAL A 55 2.92 -5.12 -8.79
CA VAL A 55 3.51 -4.47 -9.97
C VAL A 55 3.03 -3.03 -10.03
N LEU A 56 3.96 -2.10 -10.22
CA LEU A 56 3.65 -0.71 -10.57
C LEU A 56 4.10 -0.49 -12.01
N GLU A 57 3.18 0.01 -12.85
CA GLU A 57 3.42 0.18 -14.28
C GLU A 57 2.91 1.54 -14.72
N GLN A 58 3.77 2.33 -15.37
CA GLN A 58 3.37 3.51 -16.12
C GLN A 58 3.20 3.11 -17.59
N SER A 59 2.03 2.57 -17.90
CA SER A 59 1.77 2.01 -19.22
C SER A 59 1.56 3.10 -20.26
N PRO A 60 2.12 2.95 -21.48
CA PRO A 60 1.79 3.85 -22.59
C PRO A 60 0.32 3.73 -23.05
N ALA A 61 -0.39 2.70 -22.59
CA ALA A 61 -1.81 2.50 -22.88
C ALA A 61 -2.76 3.21 -21.91
N LEU A 62 -2.22 3.95 -20.91
CA LEU A 62 -3.06 4.74 -20.00
C LEU A 62 -3.94 5.70 -20.82
N THR A 63 -5.22 5.78 -20.42
CA THR A 63 -6.21 6.69 -21.06
C THR A 63 -6.46 7.93 -20.21
N ALA A 64 -5.85 8.04 -19.03
CA ALA A 64 -5.96 9.19 -18.15
C ALA A 64 -4.65 9.33 -17.36
N ASP A 65 -4.39 10.54 -16.86
CA ASP A 65 -3.18 10.85 -16.07
C ASP A 65 -3.47 10.98 -14.57
N ARG A 66 -4.67 10.63 -14.14
CA ARG A 66 -5.09 10.71 -12.73
C ARG A 66 -5.82 9.44 -12.34
N TYR A 67 -5.52 8.95 -11.14
CA TYR A 67 -6.24 7.85 -10.50
C TYR A 67 -7.39 8.41 -9.66
N ASP A 68 -8.58 7.82 -9.81
CA ASP A 68 -9.74 8.16 -9.01
C ASP A 68 -10.28 6.90 -8.34
N ARG A 69 -9.97 6.70 -7.06
CA ARG A 69 -10.41 5.54 -6.30
C ARG A 69 -11.91 5.51 -6.03
N ARG A 70 -12.62 6.60 -6.32
CA ARG A 70 -14.07 6.67 -6.17
C ARG A 70 -14.82 6.21 -7.41
N ARG A 71 -14.09 5.84 -8.46
CA ARG A 71 -14.64 5.15 -9.63
C ARG A 71 -14.67 3.65 -9.41
N PRO A 72 -15.51 2.89 -10.12
CA PRO A 72 -15.47 1.43 -10.06
C PRO A 72 -14.07 0.89 -10.32
N GLY A 73 -13.60 0.00 -9.44
CA GLY A 73 -12.27 -0.59 -9.51
C GLY A 73 -11.63 -0.65 -8.13
N LEU A 74 -10.30 -0.62 -8.08
CA LEU A 74 -9.58 -0.65 -6.81
C LEU A 74 -9.85 0.62 -6.00
N ASN A 75 -10.39 0.46 -4.79
CA ASN A 75 -10.50 1.58 -3.85
C ASN A 75 -9.22 1.74 -3.03
N HIS A 76 -8.73 0.66 -2.41
CA HIS A 76 -7.48 0.68 -1.65
C HIS A 76 -6.91 -0.72 -1.47
N LEU A 77 -5.64 -0.79 -1.08
CA LEU A 77 -4.99 -2.01 -0.62
C LEU A 77 -4.79 -1.92 0.88
N ALA A 78 -5.02 -3.02 1.58
CA ALA A 78 -4.77 -3.12 3.01
C ALA A 78 -3.63 -4.10 3.27
N PHE A 79 -2.71 -3.70 4.16
CA PHE A 79 -1.55 -4.49 4.53
C PHE A 79 -1.56 -4.77 6.03
N HIS A 80 -1.19 -5.97 6.40
CA HIS A 80 -0.92 -6.29 7.80
C HIS A 80 0.34 -5.59 8.29
N VAL A 81 0.28 -5.04 9.50
CA VAL A 81 1.41 -4.47 10.22
C VAL A 81 1.43 -5.09 11.61
N GLU A 82 2.60 -5.28 12.18
CA GLU A 82 2.82 -6.04 13.41
C GLU A 82 1.88 -5.65 14.55
N ASP A 83 1.87 -4.35 14.92
CA ASP A 83 1.10 -3.87 16.06
C ASP A 83 0.72 -2.38 15.89
N ALA A 84 0.01 -1.85 16.88
CA ALA A 84 -0.41 -0.45 16.89
C ALA A 84 0.77 0.52 16.87
N THR A 85 1.86 0.20 17.56
CA THR A 85 3.06 1.04 17.58
C THR A 85 3.69 1.15 16.19
N ALA A 86 3.78 0.02 15.48
CA ALA A 86 4.31 -0.01 14.12
C ALA A 86 3.40 0.75 13.14
N VAL A 87 2.08 0.66 13.30
CA VAL A 87 1.11 1.45 12.51
C VAL A 87 1.37 2.95 12.68
N GLU A 88 1.52 3.41 13.92
CA GLU A 88 1.78 4.83 14.20
C GLU A 88 3.11 5.30 13.62
N LYS A 89 4.17 4.50 13.80
CA LYS A 89 5.49 4.83 13.25
C LYS A 89 5.46 4.95 11.73
N LEU A 90 4.82 3.99 11.05
CA LEU A 90 4.69 4.02 9.60
C LEU A 90 3.89 5.23 9.13
N ALA A 91 2.80 5.58 9.82
CA ALA A 91 1.99 6.75 9.48
C ALA A 91 2.79 8.04 9.57
N VAL A 92 3.62 8.19 10.61
CA VAL A 92 4.50 9.35 10.77
C VAL A 92 5.58 9.39 9.68
N ASP A 93 6.27 8.28 9.47
CA ASP A 93 7.34 8.20 8.46
C ASP A 93 6.79 8.42 7.04
N ALA A 94 5.61 7.94 6.74
CA ALA A 94 4.97 8.05 5.44
C ALA A 94 4.77 9.50 5.00
N ALA A 95 4.61 10.43 5.94
CA ALA A 95 4.46 11.86 5.63
C ALA A 95 5.68 12.43 4.89
N GLN A 96 6.87 11.82 5.05
CA GLN A 96 8.10 12.21 4.36
C GLN A 96 8.20 11.59 2.97
N HIS A 97 7.25 10.73 2.57
CA HIS A 97 7.30 9.95 1.34
C HIS A 97 6.03 10.09 0.49
N GLY A 98 5.40 11.26 0.57
CA GLY A 98 4.27 11.60 -0.29
C GLY A 98 2.90 11.09 0.18
N TRP A 99 2.79 10.67 1.44
CA TRP A 99 1.55 10.19 2.02
C TRP A 99 0.96 11.19 3.00
N SER A 100 -0.38 11.22 3.07
CA SER A 100 -1.13 12.00 4.04
C SER A 100 -2.07 11.09 4.82
N LEU A 101 -2.16 11.30 6.15
CA LEU A 101 -3.08 10.54 6.98
C LEU A 101 -4.52 10.97 6.67
N MET A 102 -5.37 10.00 6.36
CA MET A 102 -6.80 10.20 6.17
C MET A 102 -7.53 10.04 7.51
N PHE A 103 -8.65 10.72 7.65
CA PHE A 103 -9.51 10.63 8.85
C PHE A 103 -8.75 10.85 10.16
N PRO A 104 -7.95 11.94 10.28
CA PRO A 104 -7.08 12.12 11.45
C PRO A 104 -7.86 12.22 12.78
N GLU A 105 -9.10 12.72 12.75
CA GLU A 105 -9.95 12.82 13.94
C GLU A 105 -10.40 11.45 14.46
N LEU A 106 -10.47 10.45 13.58
CA LEU A 106 -10.92 9.10 13.92
C LEU A 106 -9.76 8.12 14.10
N HIS A 107 -8.57 8.51 13.65
CA HIS A 107 -7.37 7.67 13.71
C HIS A 107 -7.04 7.29 15.16
N PRO A 108 -6.68 6.03 15.48
CA PRO A 108 -6.47 4.90 14.56
C PRO A 108 -7.70 3.99 14.39
N TYR A 109 -8.90 4.50 14.64
CA TYR A 109 -10.14 3.70 14.63
C TYR A 109 -11.14 4.17 13.56
N ALA A 110 -10.66 4.73 12.46
CA ALA A 110 -11.52 5.18 11.37
C ALA A 110 -12.35 4.04 10.76
N GLY A 111 -11.84 2.81 10.81
CA GLY A 111 -12.53 1.61 10.33
C GLY A 111 -13.44 0.95 11.37
N GLY A 112 -13.53 1.51 12.58
CA GLY A 112 -14.35 0.99 13.68
C GLY A 112 -13.56 0.75 14.95
N PRO A 113 -14.25 0.60 16.12
CA PRO A 113 -13.58 0.55 17.43
C PRO A 113 -12.72 -0.72 17.65
N GLN A 114 -12.92 -1.75 16.85
CA GLN A 114 -12.16 -3.00 16.92
C GLN A 114 -11.11 -3.13 15.80
N HIS A 115 -10.94 -2.07 15.01
CA HIS A 115 -10.09 -2.10 13.82
C HIS A 115 -9.03 -1.01 13.92
N CYS A 116 -7.86 -1.36 14.47
CA CYS A 116 -6.73 -0.44 14.60
C CYS A 116 -5.97 -0.38 13.27
N ALA A 117 -6.06 0.77 12.60
CA ALA A 117 -5.45 0.94 11.28
C ALA A 117 -5.14 2.41 11.00
N ALA A 118 -4.19 2.63 10.07
CA ALA A 118 -3.95 3.94 9.47
C ALA A 118 -4.39 3.89 8.00
N TYR A 119 -5.15 4.88 7.58
CA TYR A 119 -5.53 5.09 6.18
C TYR A 119 -4.68 6.22 5.62
N LEU A 120 -3.99 5.95 4.53
CA LEU A 120 -3.06 6.90 3.92
C LEU A 120 -3.41 7.11 2.45
N GLU A 121 -3.26 8.35 2.00
CA GLU A 121 -3.47 8.73 0.60
C GLU A 121 -2.18 9.35 0.06
N ASN A 122 -1.74 8.92 -1.13
CA ASN A 122 -0.58 9.55 -1.77
C ASN A 122 -1.00 10.71 -2.68
N THR A 123 -0.02 11.40 -3.25
CA THR A 123 -0.26 12.58 -4.09
C THR A 123 -1.00 12.25 -5.39
N ASP A 124 -1.00 11.00 -5.83
CA ASP A 124 -1.71 10.55 -7.03
C ASP A 124 -3.12 10.03 -6.74
N GLY A 125 -3.55 10.03 -5.46
CA GLY A 125 -4.90 9.61 -5.08
C GLY A 125 -5.05 8.12 -4.76
N PHE A 126 -3.95 7.37 -4.69
CA PHE A 126 -4.00 5.98 -4.23
C PHE A 126 -4.13 5.94 -2.71
N GLU A 127 -5.00 5.06 -2.25
CA GLU A 127 -5.22 4.85 -0.82
C GLU A 127 -4.67 3.49 -0.39
N VAL A 128 -4.03 3.47 0.76
CA VAL A 128 -3.62 2.24 1.44
C VAL A 128 -4.11 2.25 2.87
N GLU A 129 -4.27 1.05 3.43
CA GLU A 129 -4.64 0.86 4.82
C GLU A 129 -3.57 -0.02 5.49
N LEU A 130 -3.10 0.39 6.65
CA LEU A 130 -2.12 -0.35 7.45
C LEU A 130 -2.82 -0.87 8.69
N VAL A 131 -3.04 -2.19 8.76
CA VAL A 131 -3.88 -2.83 9.78
C VAL A 131 -3.00 -3.56 10.80
N ALA A 132 -3.15 -3.23 12.08
CA ALA A 132 -2.41 -3.90 13.14
C ALA A 132 -2.87 -5.36 13.29
N ILE A 133 -1.92 -6.31 13.21
CA ILE A 133 -2.19 -7.72 13.51
C ILE A 133 -2.49 -7.85 15.00
N ASN A 134 -1.66 -7.21 15.83
CA ASN A 134 -1.87 -7.16 17.28
C ASN A 134 -2.13 -5.71 17.70
N PRO A 135 -3.41 -5.28 17.82
CA PRO A 135 -3.74 -3.92 18.23
C PRO A 135 -3.43 -3.62 19.70
N HIS A 136 -3.21 -4.66 20.52
CA HIS A 136 -2.94 -4.56 21.95
C HIS A 136 -1.74 -5.45 22.32
N PRO A 137 -0.49 -5.01 22.00
CA PRO A 137 0.71 -5.85 22.17
C PRO A 137 0.98 -6.23 23.63
N ASP A 138 0.43 -5.47 24.59
CA ASP A 138 0.64 -5.70 26.03
C ASP A 138 -0.41 -6.63 26.67
N ARG A 139 -1.24 -7.29 25.88
CA ARG A 139 -2.27 -8.22 26.37
C ARG A 139 -2.04 -9.64 25.91
#